data_2c0404c39c82a7cc1a08fe52ddaaffab
#
_entry.id   2c0404c39c82a7cc1a08fe52ddaaffab
#
_cell.length_a   1.000
_cell.length_b   1.000
_cell.length_c   1.000
_cell.angle_alpha   90.00
_cell.angle_beta   90.00
_cell.angle_gamma   90.00
#
_symmetry.space_group_name_H-M   'P 1'
#
loop_
_entity.id
_entity.type
_entity.pdbx_description
1 polymer ?
#
loop_
_entity_poly.entity_id
_entity_poly.type
_entity_poly.pdbx_seq_one_letter_code
_entity_poly.pdbx_strand_id
1 'polypeptide(L)'
;VRIDVVMESGGSGRMQKSRGTGSGAIIDADGYIITNHHVAGRGSRITVRLTNREELPAKLVGTDALSDLTILKIDPADRRDAEAPLPFAAFGDSDDLQIGDVVLAMGSPAGLSQSVTQGIVSNLALIPPGGALRIEGESVGELIRWIGHDAVIFPGNSGGPLVNLDGEIVGINEIGVGSLGGAIPANIARAVADAIIATGSVARSWVGMGVQPLLKSAVADTGVMVGSVLPGGPAERAGLRPGDLITAFHGMPIAAARAAEDLPAFNRLVFAVPIGTDVTVQGIRDGNPMQWKLVTAVREPSLPKEVELQPLGLTARDLTKIVALEKKRPSTAGSIVVGVRNGGGAAEAKPALRQGDVIVRLGGEPVASTADLERAVAAISGKTTEPVPTLVTFVRDAEEMVTVARVGPPSESDRAGRPARPWLGVQTQVLTREIAEALGIAGRKGVRVTYVVPGSPAADAGLQVGDLLLKLDGRVIPAGSPTDTDVFESLIRPYAIGTEITFDGLRGGEPLAISATLVETPAATGDLDTFTDETFELTIRDLPLTERIAEQLPVDAPGVRVSAVQPNGWAALAGIGPGDVIVSIDGQTVKTVTDAETILKACRETRPRQVVFFVRRGVNTVFAEVEPRW
;
A
#
# COMPACT_ATOMS: atom_id res chain seq x y z
N VAL A 1 24.26 -0.02 5.54
CA VAL A 1 23.20 0.56 6.40
C VAL A 1 21.88 -0.17 6.21
N ARG A 2 20.99 -0.13 7.21
CA ARG A 2 19.59 -0.54 7.09
C ARG A 2 18.75 0.67 6.74
N ILE A 3 17.75 0.47 5.90
CA ILE A 3 16.84 1.51 5.46
C ILE A 3 15.42 1.10 5.82
N ASP A 4 14.74 1.90 6.63
CA ASP A 4 13.34 1.74 6.98
C ASP A 4 12.53 2.82 6.25
N VAL A 5 11.51 2.39 5.50
CA VAL A 5 10.75 3.26 4.60
C VAL A 5 9.27 3.20 4.91
N VAL A 6 8.62 4.33 4.90
CA VAL A 6 7.16 4.44 4.84
C VAL A 6 6.77 4.75 3.40
N MET A 7 5.94 3.91 2.82
CA MET A 7 5.36 4.10 1.49
C MET A 7 3.86 4.39 1.62
N GLU A 8 3.32 5.13 0.65
CA GLU A 8 1.91 5.47 0.60
C GLU A 8 1.28 4.94 -0.68
N SER A 9 0.12 4.28 -0.56
CA SER A 9 -0.64 3.74 -1.69
C SER A 9 -2.13 3.98 -1.53
N GLY A 10 -2.85 4.19 -2.64
CA GLY A 10 -4.24 4.64 -2.68
C GLY A 10 -5.29 3.57 -2.95
N GLY A 11 -4.97 2.27 -2.93
CA GLY A 11 -5.84 1.20 -3.41
C GLY A 11 -7.23 1.08 -2.78
N SER A 12 -7.44 1.61 -1.58
CA SER A 12 -8.74 1.60 -0.87
C SER A 12 -9.51 2.91 -0.93
N GLY A 13 -9.10 3.86 -1.78
CA GLY A 13 -9.68 5.20 -1.84
C GLY A 13 -9.23 6.13 -0.71
N ARG A 14 -8.20 5.72 0.03
CA ARG A 14 -7.42 6.52 0.99
C ARG A 14 -5.95 6.22 0.80
N MET A 15 -5.09 7.20 1.06
CA MET A 15 -3.66 6.95 1.13
C MET A 15 -3.35 6.13 2.39
N GLN A 16 -2.94 4.89 2.19
CA GLN A 16 -2.56 3.96 3.25
C GLN A 16 -1.04 3.92 3.35
N LYS A 17 -0.54 3.92 4.57
CA LYS A 17 0.89 3.81 4.84
C LYS A 17 1.28 2.36 5.06
N SER A 18 2.31 1.92 4.37
CA SER A 18 2.96 0.63 4.58
C SER A 18 4.43 0.82 4.94
N ARG A 19 5.00 -0.15 5.66
CA ARG A 19 6.43 -0.15 5.99
C ARG A 19 7.17 -1.11 5.08
N GLY A 20 8.33 -0.65 4.58
CA GLY A 20 9.32 -1.49 3.95
C GLY A 20 10.65 -1.41 4.69
N THR A 21 11.45 -2.44 4.57
CA THR A 21 12.82 -2.47 5.09
C THR A 21 13.74 -3.02 4.00
N GLY A 22 14.88 -2.37 3.81
CA GLY A 22 15.93 -2.81 2.91
C GLY A 22 17.30 -2.43 3.44
N SER A 23 18.27 -2.48 2.57
CA SER A 23 19.66 -2.16 2.82
C SER A 23 20.15 -1.06 1.90
N GLY A 24 21.31 -0.49 2.22
CA GLY A 24 22.01 0.47 1.39
C GLY A 24 23.49 0.51 1.71
N ALA A 25 24.24 1.21 0.87
CA ALA A 25 25.65 1.50 1.08
C ALA A 25 25.87 3.01 1.09
N ILE A 26 26.61 3.55 2.07
CA ILE A 26 27.12 4.91 2.05
C ILE A 26 28.27 4.93 1.03
N ILE A 27 28.20 5.83 0.04
CA ILE A 27 29.11 5.87 -1.10
C ILE A 27 30.10 7.03 -1.08
N ASP A 28 29.89 8.00 -0.17
CA ASP A 28 30.84 9.11 0.03
C ASP A 28 30.78 9.67 1.46
N ALA A 29 31.71 10.59 1.74
CA ALA A 29 31.81 11.26 3.05
C ALA A 29 30.71 12.29 3.29
N ASP A 30 30.04 12.76 2.24
CA ASP A 30 28.95 13.73 2.33
C ASP A 30 27.65 13.09 2.80
N GLY A 31 27.55 11.75 2.80
CA GLY A 31 26.42 10.99 3.28
C GLY A 31 25.41 10.60 2.21
N TYR A 32 25.84 10.50 0.95
CA TYR A 32 25.02 9.87 -0.08
C TYR A 32 24.98 8.35 0.12
N ILE A 33 23.80 7.79 -0.07
CA ILE A 33 23.55 6.36 0.12
C ILE A 33 22.87 5.83 -1.13
N ILE A 34 23.41 4.74 -1.68
CA ILE A 34 22.78 3.99 -2.76
C ILE A 34 21.94 2.85 -2.19
N THR A 35 20.78 2.63 -2.80
CA THR A 35 19.85 1.53 -2.50
C THR A 35 19.00 1.21 -3.75
N ASN A 36 18.08 0.24 -3.66
CA ASN A 36 17.16 -0.04 -4.75
C ASN A 36 15.97 0.93 -4.82
N HIS A 37 15.42 1.10 -6.04
CA HIS A 37 14.21 1.86 -6.27
C HIS A 37 13.01 1.23 -5.56
N HIS A 38 12.82 -0.08 -5.67
CA HIS A 38 11.73 -0.78 -5.00
C HIS A 38 11.82 -0.72 -3.46
N VAL A 39 13.01 -0.47 -2.88
CA VAL A 39 13.20 -0.26 -1.44
C VAL A 39 12.77 1.15 -1.02
N ALA A 40 13.26 2.19 -1.68
CA ALA A 40 13.13 3.56 -1.18
C ALA A 40 12.64 4.58 -2.21
N GLY A 41 12.52 4.23 -3.49
CA GLY A 41 12.20 5.18 -4.56
C GLY A 41 10.84 5.85 -4.46
N ARG A 42 9.91 5.30 -3.66
CA ARG A 42 8.58 5.85 -3.38
C ARG A 42 8.37 6.18 -1.90
N GLY A 43 9.46 6.23 -1.14
CA GLY A 43 9.40 6.52 0.29
C GLY A 43 8.89 7.93 0.57
N SER A 44 7.82 8.05 1.36
CA SER A 44 7.35 9.32 1.90
C SER A 44 8.11 9.73 3.16
N ARG A 45 8.63 8.75 3.90
CA ARG A 45 9.54 8.92 5.04
C ARG A 45 10.59 7.83 5.00
N ILE A 46 11.86 8.21 5.13
CA ILE A 46 12.98 7.31 5.05
C ILE A 46 13.87 7.52 6.28
N THR A 47 14.18 6.43 6.97
CA THR A 47 15.08 6.42 8.12
C THR A 47 16.22 5.47 7.84
N VAL A 48 17.45 5.93 8.03
CA VAL A 48 18.66 5.14 7.86
C VAL A 48 19.21 4.79 9.24
N ARG A 49 19.43 3.50 9.47
CA ARG A 49 20.09 3.02 10.68
C ARG A 49 21.54 2.61 10.36
N LEU A 50 22.47 3.27 11.03
CA LEU A 50 23.90 3.00 10.91
C LEU A 50 24.30 1.72 11.69
N THR A 51 25.57 1.29 11.52
CA THR A 51 26.15 0.12 12.22
C THR A 51 26.15 0.27 13.74
N ASN A 52 26.33 1.48 14.26
CA ASN A 52 26.28 1.81 15.67
C ASN A 52 24.84 1.91 16.22
N ARG A 53 23.80 1.52 15.44
CA ARG A 53 22.37 1.59 15.73
C ARG A 53 21.80 3.00 15.82
N GLU A 54 22.54 4.00 15.39
CA GLU A 54 22.04 5.36 15.28
C GLU A 54 21.06 5.48 14.12
N GLU A 55 19.94 6.17 14.34
CA GLU A 55 18.90 6.40 13.34
C GLU A 55 18.94 7.85 12.88
N LEU A 56 19.01 8.03 11.58
CA LEU A 56 19.09 9.34 10.94
C LEU A 56 17.97 9.47 9.91
N PRO A 57 17.30 10.62 9.82
CA PRO A 57 16.38 10.88 8.72
C PRO A 57 17.16 10.96 7.41
N ALA A 58 16.62 10.41 6.34
CA ALA A 58 17.20 10.51 5.02
C ALA A 58 16.24 11.18 4.03
N LYS A 59 16.81 11.94 3.11
CA LYS A 59 16.07 12.58 2.01
C LYS A 59 16.26 11.77 0.73
N LEU A 60 15.19 11.60 -0.03
CA LEU A 60 15.26 11.07 -1.39
C LEU A 60 15.89 12.14 -2.30
N VAL A 61 17.05 11.85 -2.89
CA VAL A 61 17.71 12.72 -3.87
C VAL A 61 17.13 12.49 -5.26
N GLY A 62 17.00 11.23 -5.65
CA GLY A 62 16.38 10.81 -6.89
C GLY A 62 16.36 9.30 -7.04
N THR A 63 15.68 8.84 -8.07
CA THR A 63 15.46 7.41 -8.31
C THR A 63 15.36 7.11 -9.80
N ASP A 64 15.77 5.91 -10.21
CA ASP A 64 15.65 5.36 -11.57
C ASP A 64 15.09 3.94 -11.52
N ALA A 65 13.81 3.78 -11.81
CA ALA A 65 13.14 2.47 -11.81
C ALA A 65 13.73 1.50 -12.85
N LEU A 66 14.25 2.00 -13.97
CA LEU A 66 14.80 1.16 -15.03
C LEU A 66 16.08 0.43 -14.65
N SER A 67 16.87 1.02 -13.76
CA SER A 67 18.04 0.40 -13.15
C SER A 67 17.78 -0.11 -11.75
N ASP A 68 16.57 0.05 -11.23
CA ASP A 68 16.19 -0.24 -9.84
C ASP A 68 17.12 0.40 -8.79
N LEU A 69 17.53 1.65 -9.01
CA LEU A 69 18.44 2.37 -8.13
C LEU A 69 17.83 3.65 -7.58
N THR A 70 18.20 3.98 -6.35
CA THR A 70 17.80 5.19 -5.62
C THR A 70 18.97 5.76 -4.85
N ILE A 71 19.10 7.07 -4.86
CA ILE A 71 20.06 7.79 -4.04
C ILE A 71 19.33 8.53 -2.94
N LEU A 72 19.77 8.27 -1.72
CA LEU A 72 19.33 8.95 -0.51
C LEU A 72 20.46 9.84 0.01
N LYS A 73 20.12 10.79 0.88
CA LYS A 73 21.07 11.69 1.55
C LYS A 73 20.74 11.77 3.03
N ILE A 74 21.71 11.44 3.87
CA ILE A 74 21.72 11.79 5.29
C ILE A 74 22.58 13.03 5.52
N ASP A 75 22.30 13.80 6.57
CA ASP A 75 23.19 14.88 6.99
C ASP A 75 24.20 14.32 8.00
N PRO A 76 25.50 14.30 7.69
CA PRO A 76 26.52 13.85 8.64
C PRO A 76 26.53 14.63 9.95
N ALA A 77 26.04 15.88 9.95
CA ALA A 77 25.95 16.72 11.14
C ALA A 77 24.88 16.27 12.14
N ASP A 78 23.89 15.49 11.70
CA ASP A 78 22.84 14.92 12.56
C ASP A 78 23.31 13.72 13.38
N ARG A 79 24.54 13.24 13.17
CA ARG A 79 25.13 12.12 13.91
C ARG A 79 25.49 12.51 15.33
N ARG A 80 25.44 11.56 16.26
CA ARG A 80 25.88 11.75 17.66
C ARG A 80 27.33 12.20 17.74
N ASP A 81 28.18 11.67 16.86
CA ASP A 81 29.57 12.06 16.69
C ASP A 81 29.75 12.63 15.28
N ALA A 82 29.39 13.91 15.15
CA ALA A 82 29.43 14.62 13.88
C ALA A 82 30.87 14.93 13.41
N GLU A 83 31.85 14.97 14.35
CA GLU A 83 33.25 15.24 14.02
C GLU A 83 34.01 14.02 13.50
N ALA A 84 33.56 12.82 13.84
CA ALA A 84 34.15 11.59 13.30
C ALA A 84 33.86 11.46 11.80
N PRO A 85 34.82 11.02 10.97
CA PRO A 85 34.58 10.82 9.56
C PRO A 85 33.47 9.77 9.35
N LEU A 86 32.56 10.03 8.41
CA LEU A 86 31.53 9.09 8.03
C LEU A 86 32.17 7.96 7.19
N PRO A 87 32.14 6.68 7.65
CA PRO A 87 32.68 5.59 6.85
C PRO A 87 31.82 5.36 5.59
N PHE A 88 32.46 5.19 4.45
CA PHE A 88 31.83 4.87 3.18
C PHE A 88 32.62 3.79 2.44
N ALA A 89 31.98 3.16 1.45
CA ALA A 89 32.61 2.16 0.60
C ALA A 89 32.78 2.72 -0.83
N ALA A 90 33.96 2.53 -1.40
CA ALA A 90 34.25 2.92 -2.77
C ALA A 90 33.64 1.90 -3.76
N PHE A 91 33.34 2.36 -4.97
CA PHE A 91 32.98 1.47 -6.07
C PHE A 91 34.26 0.86 -6.70
N GLY A 92 34.28 -0.45 -6.84
CA GLY A 92 35.20 -1.19 -7.68
C GLY A 92 34.79 -1.21 -9.15
N ASP A 93 35.53 -1.93 -9.99
CA ASP A 93 35.21 -2.14 -11.39
C ASP A 93 34.48 -3.48 -11.57
N SER A 94 33.18 -3.43 -11.91
CA SER A 94 32.41 -4.65 -12.14
C SER A 94 32.70 -5.36 -13.43
N ASP A 95 33.40 -4.71 -14.40
CA ASP A 95 33.77 -5.31 -15.68
C ASP A 95 35.02 -6.21 -15.55
N ASP A 96 35.79 -6.04 -14.45
CA ASP A 96 36.94 -6.88 -14.12
C ASP A 96 36.57 -8.21 -13.46
N LEU A 97 35.33 -8.37 -13.02
CA LEU A 97 34.85 -9.58 -12.34
C LEU A 97 34.89 -10.81 -13.25
N GLN A 98 35.30 -11.93 -12.68
CA GLN A 98 35.32 -13.24 -13.34
C GLN A 98 34.45 -14.25 -12.58
N ILE A 99 33.94 -15.24 -13.29
CA ILE A 99 33.23 -16.37 -12.68
C ILE A 99 34.21 -17.11 -11.77
N GLY A 100 33.80 -17.30 -10.50
CA GLY A 100 34.60 -17.89 -9.44
C GLY A 100 35.19 -16.88 -8.46
N ASP A 101 35.15 -15.56 -8.78
CA ASP A 101 35.62 -14.54 -7.82
C ASP A 101 34.79 -14.56 -6.54
N VAL A 102 35.47 -14.45 -5.41
CA VAL A 102 34.83 -14.42 -4.09
C VAL A 102 34.18 -13.06 -3.86
N VAL A 103 32.92 -13.10 -3.45
CA VAL A 103 32.14 -11.90 -3.14
C VAL A 103 31.43 -12.05 -1.80
N LEU A 104 31.15 -10.90 -1.16
CA LEU A 104 30.44 -10.80 0.09
C LEU A 104 29.16 -9.97 -0.12
N ALA A 105 28.00 -10.57 0.09
CA ALA A 105 26.73 -9.87 0.07
C ALA A 105 26.40 -9.35 1.48
N MET A 106 26.21 -8.04 1.59
CA MET A 106 25.93 -7.37 2.87
C MET A 106 24.52 -6.82 2.88
N GLY A 107 23.82 -6.96 4.04
CA GLY A 107 22.46 -6.44 4.16
C GLY A 107 21.87 -6.61 5.56
N SER A 108 20.57 -6.35 5.66
CA SER A 108 19.78 -6.42 6.89
C SER A 108 18.55 -7.31 6.68
N PRO A 109 18.74 -8.64 6.49
CA PRO A 109 17.65 -9.55 6.19
C PRO A 109 16.59 -9.54 7.30
N ALA A 110 15.31 -9.47 6.93
CA ALA A 110 14.16 -9.44 7.86
C ALA A 110 14.28 -8.35 8.96
N GLY A 111 15.03 -7.27 8.70
CA GLY A 111 15.27 -6.22 9.69
C GLY A 111 16.27 -6.60 10.79
N LEU A 112 16.91 -7.76 10.70
CA LEU A 112 18.04 -8.12 11.57
C LEU A 112 19.21 -7.19 11.28
N SER A 113 19.98 -6.88 12.33
CA SER A 113 21.15 -6.01 12.17
C SER A 113 22.23 -6.71 11.36
N GLN A 114 22.61 -6.09 10.27
CA GLN A 114 23.78 -6.33 9.43
C GLN A 114 24.27 -7.78 9.35
N SER A 115 23.93 -8.43 8.26
CA SER A 115 24.40 -9.75 7.92
C SER A 115 25.41 -9.67 6.76
N VAL A 116 26.37 -10.57 6.78
CA VAL A 116 27.32 -10.78 5.68
C VAL A 116 27.26 -12.24 5.28
N THR A 117 27.06 -12.50 4.01
CA THR A 117 27.13 -13.85 3.44
C THR A 117 28.19 -13.88 2.37
N GLN A 118 28.96 -14.98 2.32
CA GLN A 118 30.02 -15.19 1.33
C GLN A 118 29.53 -16.11 0.21
N GLY A 119 29.96 -15.84 -0.98
CA GLY A 119 29.76 -16.67 -2.16
C GLY A 119 30.78 -16.36 -3.24
N ILE A 120 30.48 -16.82 -4.46
CA ILE A 120 31.27 -16.55 -5.64
C ILE A 120 30.40 -15.98 -6.75
N VAL A 121 31.00 -15.25 -7.68
CA VAL A 121 30.38 -14.89 -8.93
C VAL A 121 30.11 -16.16 -9.75
N SER A 122 28.83 -16.40 -10.02
CA SER A 122 28.35 -17.60 -10.74
C SER A 122 27.96 -17.30 -12.19
N ASN A 123 27.58 -16.05 -12.49
CA ASN A 123 27.15 -15.62 -13.80
C ASN A 123 27.34 -14.10 -13.95
N LEU A 124 27.86 -13.63 -15.08
CA LEU A 124 28.09 -12.19 -15.35
C LEU A 124 26.96 -11.54 -16.17
N ALA A 125 25.97 -12.32 -16.59
CA ALA A 125 24.87 -11.82 -17.43
C ALA A 125 23.53 -12.49 -17.07
N LEU A 126 23.24 -12.65 -15.78
CA LEU A 126 22.01 -13.26 -15.30
C LEU A 126 20.80 -12.42 -15.73
N ILE A 127 19.81 -13.08 -16.32
CA ILE A 127 18.47 -12.53 -16.57
C ILE A 127 17.43 -13.50 -16.03
N PRO A 128 16.42 -13.04 -15.28
CA PRO A 128 15.36 -13.90 -14.79
C PRO A 128 14.58 -14.55 -15.93
N PRO A 129 14.11 -15.79 -15.78
CA PRO A 129 13.15 -16.37 -16.70
C PRO A 129 11.92 -15.47 -16.84
N GLY A 130 11.59 -15.08 -18.09
CA GLY A 130 10.47 -14.16 -18.36
C GLY A 130 10.86 -12.71 -18.62
N GLY A 131 12.16 -12.36 -18.53
CA GLY A 131 12.67 -11.04 -18.87
C GLY A 131 12.62 -10.04 -17.69
N ALA A 132 12.28 -8.77 -17.99
CA ALA A 132 12.26 -7.70 -17.00
C ALA A 132 11.31 -8.01 -15.82
N LEU A 133 11.76 -7.69 -14.62
CA LEU A 133 10.97 -7.85 -13.40
C LEU A 133 9.83 -6.84 -13.34
N ARG A 134 8.69 -7.24 -12.75
CA ARG A 134 7.62 -6.33 -12.38
C ARG A 134 7.46 -6.31 -10.87
N ILE A 135 7.74 -5.17 -10.27
CA ILE A 135 7.58 -4.94 -8.85
C ILE A 135 6.51 -3.86 -8.68
N GLU A 136 5.42 -4.18 -7.97
CA GLU A 136 4.27 -3.28 -7.74
C GLU A 136 3.68 -2.66 -9.03
N GLY A 137 3.72 -3.41 -10.13
CA GLY A 137 3.19 -2.98 -11.44
C GLY A 137 4.16 -2.15 -12.28
N GLU A 138 5.37 -1.89 -11.80
CA GLU A 138 6.43 -1.17 -12.51
C GLU A 138 7.47 -2.13 -13.05
N SER A 139 7.91 -1.93 -14.31
CA SER A 139 9.03 -2.69 -14.86
C SER A 139 10.34 -2.15 -14.30
N VAL A 140 11.08 -3.00 -13.61
CA VAL A 140 12.40 -2.67 -13.04
C VAL A 140 13.49 -3.50 -13.72
N GLY A 141 14.69 -2.96 -13.76
CA GLY A 141 15.86 -3.69 -14.25
C GLY A 141 15.92 -3.92 -15.76
N GLU A 142 15.13 -3.21 -16.60
CA GLU A 142 15.18 -3.36 -18.07
C GLU A 142 16.56 -3.10 -18.71
N LEU A 143 17.44 -2.42 -17.97
CA LEU A 143 18.80 -2.06 -18.40
C LEU A 143 19.86 -3.01 -17.89
N ILE A 144 19.49 -3.95 -17.02
CA ILE A 144 20.42 -4.70 -16.20
C ILE A 144 20.64 -6.11 -16.77
N ARG A 145 21.88 -6.52 -16.82
CA ARG A 145 22.33 -7.90 -16.72
C ARG A 145 22.92 -8.03 -15.33
N TRP A 146 22.30 -8.84 -14.50
CA TRP A 146 22.75 -8.98 -13.12
C TRP A 146 24.02 -9.80 -13.01
N ILE A 147 24.86 -9.45 -12.06
CA ILE A 147 25.91 -10.34 -11.57
C ILE A 147 25.21 -11.42 -10.74
N GLY A 148 25.19 -12.64 -11.24
CA GLY A 148 24.70 -13.81 -10.51
C GLY A 148 25.76 -14.29 -9.53
N HIS A 149 25.40 -14.52 -8.27
CA HIS A 149 26.28 -15.05 -7.24
C HIS A 149 25.52 -16.02 -6.32
N ASP A 150 26.22 -16.91 -5.62
CA ASP A 150 25.64 -17.90 -4.72
C ASP A 150 25.72 -17.51 -3.23
N ALA A 151 26.21 -16.29 -2.92
CA ALA A 151 26.05 -15.71 -1.59
C ALA A 151 24.56 -15.58 -1.27
N VAL A 152 24.15 -16.12 -0.11
CA VAL A 152 22.74 -16.22 0.26
C VAL A 152 22.10 -14.84 0.43
N ILE A 153 21.00 -14.61 -0.28
CA ILE A 153 20.21 -13.38 -0.21
C ILE A 153 18.80 -13.70 0.32
N PHE A 154 18.32 -12.86 1.25
CA PHE A 154 16.96 -12.89 1.77
C PHE A 154 16.29 -11.52 1.62
N PRO A 155 14.95 -11.43 1.68
CA PRO A 155 14.23 -10.16 1.76
C PRO A 155 14.80 -9.25 2.86
N GLY A 156 15.19 -8.03 2.48
CA GLY A 156 15.90 -7.08 3.32
C GLY A 156 17.38 -6.89 2.95
N ASN A 157 17.98 -7.79 2.15
CA ASN A 157 19.31 -7.57 1.58
C ASN A 157 19.28 -6.65 0.36
N SER A 158 18.13 -6.48 -0.29
CA SER A 158 17.95 -5.59 -1.44
C SER A 158 18.47 -4.18 -1.13
N GLY A 159 19.25 -3.61 -2.05
CA GLY A 159 19.91 -2.32 -1.93
C GLY A 159 21.25 -2.36 -1.19
N GLY A 160 21.57 -3.45 -0.50
CA GLY A 160 22.88 -3.64 0.14
C GLY A 160 23.98 -3.93 -0.86
N PRO A 161 25.26 -3.64 -0.52
CA PRO A 161 26.35 -3.84 -1.45
C PRO A 161 26.74 -5.33 -1.58
N LEU A 162 27.14 -5.72 -2.79
CA LEU A 162 27.99 -6.87 -3.08
C LEU A 162 29.41 -6.35 -3.17
N VAL A 163 30.33 -6.86 -2.36
CA VAL A 163 31.71 -6.36 -2.30
C VAL A 163 32.72 -7.45 -2.63
N ASN A 164 33.86 -7.05 -3.18
CA ASN A 164 35.03 -7.91 -3.39
C ASN A 164 35.83 -8.05 -2.08
N LEU A 165 36.97 -8.78 -2.12
CA LEU A 165 37.84 -8.97 -0.96
C LEU A 165 38.64 -7.72 -0.58
N ASP A 166 38.72 -6.71 -1.45
CA ASP A 166 39.35 -5.43 -1.18
C ASP A 166 38.37 -4.45 -0.49
N GLY A 167 37.09 -4.87 -0.31
CA GLY A 167 36.05 -4.06 0.33
C GLY A 167 35.37 -3.06 -0.60
N GLU A 168 35.59 -3.18 -1.90
CA GLU A 168 34.99 -2.30 -2.90
C GLU A 168 33.62 -2.83 -3.34
N ILE A 169 32.68 -1.93 -3.61
CA ILE A 169 31.35 -2.26 -4.13
C ILE A 169 31.48 -2.70 -5.58
N VAL A 170 31.25 -3.98 -5.86
CA VAL A 170 31.22 -4.55 -7.23
C VAL A 170 29.80 -4.75 -7.75
N GLY A 171 28.79 -4.62 -6.86
CA GLY A 171 27.37 -4.67 -7.24
C GLY A 171 26.46 -4.20 -6.12
N ILE A 172 25.17 -4.00 -6.47
CA ILE A 172 24.09 -3.71 -5.52
C ILE A 172 23.11 -4.89 -5.56
N ASN A 173 22.94 -5.59 -4.46
CA ASN A 173 22.04 -6.75 -4.36
C ASN A 173 20.60 -6.31 -4.63
N GLU A 174 19.87 -7.07 -5.45
CA GLU A 174 18.51 -6.72 -5.86
C GLU A 174 17.56 -7.89 -5.72
N ILE A 175 17.83 -9.02 -6.36
CA ILE A 175 16.89 -10.15 -6.53
C ILE A 175 17.49 -11.48 -6.15
N GLY A 176 16.59 -12.46 -5.87
CA GLY A 176 16.91 -13.88 -5.85
C GLY A 176 16.30 -14.59 -7.06
N VAL A 177 17.08 -15.37 -7.79
CA VAL A 177 16.62 -16.19 -8.93
C VAL A 177 16.99 -17.65 -8.66
N GLY A 178 16.02 -18.43 -8.19
CA GLY A 178 16.29 -19.80 -7.74
C GLY A 178 17.23 -19.82 -6.53
N SER A 179 18.42 -20.44 -6.70
CA SER A 179 19.46 -20.49 -5.68
C SER A 179 20.52 -19.38 -5.81
N LEU A 180 20.39 -18.50 -6.80
CA LEU A 180 21.35 -17.43 -7.06
C LEU A 180 20.79 -16.09 -6.58
N GLY A 181 21.67 -15.25 -6.04
CA GLY A 181 21.44 -13.82 -5.92
C GLY A 181 21.79 -13.09 -7.21
N GLY A 182 21.10 -12.00 -7.50
CA GLY A 182 21.41 -11.09 -8.60
C GLY A 182 21.74 -9.70 -8.06
N ALA A 183 22.87 -9.15 -8.49
CA ALA A 183 23.30 -7.80 -8.13
C ALA A 183 23.45 -6.92 -9.38
N ILE A 184 23.04 -5.66 -9.26
CA ILE A 184 23.25 -4.62 -10.28
C ILE A 184 24.74 -4.31 -10.34
N PRO A 185 25.38 -4.38 -11.53
CA PRO A 185 26.82 -4.11 -11.66
C PRO A 185 27.21 -2.70 -11.17
N ALA A 186 28.34 -2.62 -10.46
CA ALA A 186 28.84 -1.39 -9.86
C ALA A 186 29.05 -0.24 -10.85
N ASN A 187 29.52 -0.53 -12.07
CA ASN A 187 29.72 0.51 -13.09
C ASN A 187 28.39 1.16 -13.52
N ILE A 188 27.31 0.39 -13.58
CA ILE A 188 25.97 0.94 -13.82
C ILE A 188 25.50 1.74 -12.60
N ALA A 189 25.70 1.18 -11.41
CA ALA A 189 25.29 1.80 -10.16
C ALA A 189 25.98 3.16 -9.94
N ARG A 190 27.29 3.26 -10.21
CA ARG A 190 28.07 4.50 -10.16
C ARG A 190 27.54 5.54 -11.13
N ALA A 191 27.38 5.17 -12.42
CA ALA A 191 26.90 6.10 -13.44
C ALA A 191 25.50 6.67 -13.12
N VAL A 192 24.60 5.85 -12.57
CA VAL A 192 23.27 6.27 -12.14
C VAL A 192 23.37 7.17 -10.91
N ALA A 193 24.20 6.82 -9.92
CA ALA A 193 24.43 7.62 -8.73
C ALA A 193 24.96 9.01 -9.08
N ASP A 194 25.99 9.10 -9.92
CA ASP A 194 26.59 10.37 -10.36
C ASP A 194 25.55 11.25 -11.06
N ALA A 195 24.71 10.68 -11.95
CA ALA A 195 23.66 11.42 -12.63
C ALA A 195 22.61 11.95 -11.65
N ILE A 196 22.15 11.12 -10.71
CA ILE A 196 21.16 11.54 -9.70
C ILE A 196 21.72 12.60 -8.76
N ILE A 197 22.95 12.45 -8.31
CA ILE A 197 23.61 13.44 -7.42
C ILE A 197 23.76 14.78 -8.14
N ALA A 198 24.11 14.77 -9.42
CA ALA A 198 24.32 15.99 -10.20
C ALA A 198 23.01 16.73 -10.55
N THR A 199 21.92 16.01 -10.86
CA THR A 199 20.71 16.58 -11.47
C THR A 199 19.40 16.24 -10.77
N GLY A 200 19.42 15.40 -9.75
CA GLY A 200 18.23 14.91 -9.04
C GLY A 200 17.49 13.78 -9.78
N SER A 201 17.89 13.42 -11.00
CA SER A 201 17.21 12.41 -11.81
C SER A 201 18.11 11.85 -12.90
N VAL A 202 17.71 10.70 -13.44
CA VAL A 202 18.35 10.17 -14.66
C VAL A 202 17.43 10.46 -15.83
N ALA A 203 17.87 11.32 -16.75
CA ALA A 203 17.14 11.59 -17.98
C ALA A 203 17.20 10.35 -18.89
N ARG A 204 16.07 9.74 -19.16
CA ARG A 204 15.97 8.59 -20.06
C ARG A 204 15.20 8.95 -21.32
N SER A 205 15.86 8.80 -22.47
CA SER A 205 15.20 8.96 -23.76
C SER A 205 14.30 7.75 -24.06
N TRP A 206 13.36 7.97 -24.94
CA TRP A 206 12.41 6.96 -25.35
C TRP A 206 12.11 7.09 -26.85
N VAL A 207 11.96 5.96 -27.51
CA VAL A 207 11.68 5.91 -28.95
C VAL A 207 10.34 5.26 -29.28
N GLY A 208 9.64 4.67 -28.31
CA GLY A 208 8.31 4.09 -28.50
C GLY A 208 8.31 2.78 -29.26
N MET A 209 9.35 1.96 -29.11
CA MET A 209 9.36 0.60 -29.62
C MET A 209 9.84 -0.39 -28.57
N GLY A 210 9.32 -1.60 -28.63
CA GLY A 210 9.81 -2.77 -27.91
C GLY A 210 10.56 -3.68 -28.86
N VAL A 211 11.72 -4.19 -28.43
CA VAL A 211 12.53 -5.10 -29.22
C VAL A 211 12.52 -6.50 -28.62
N GLN A 212 12.82 -7.49 -29.44
CA GLN A 212 12.96 -8.88 -29.05
C GLN A 212 14.20 -9.50 -29.75
N PRO A 213 14.68 -10.65 -29.27
CA PRO A 213 15.72 -11.40 -29.97
C PRO A 213 15.32 -11.75 -31.40
N LEU A 214 16.29 -11.98 -32.23
CA LEU A 214 16.09 -12.49 -33.57
C LEU A 214 15.36 -13.84 -33.53
N LEU A 215 14.50 -14.07 -34.50
CA LEU A 215 13.85 -15.38 -34.63
C LEU A 215 14.91 -16.47 -34.86
N LYS A 216 14.68 -17.67 -34.34
CA LYS A 216 15.61 -18.81 -34.52
C LYS A 216 15.88 -19.14 -35.99
N SER A 217 14.93 -18.83 -36.88
CA SER A 217 15.03 -18.98 -38.32
C SER A 217 15.74 -17.82 -39.03
N ALA A 218 16.06 -16.74 -38.31
CA ALA A 218 16.71 -15.58 -38.92
C ALA A 218 18.20 -15.88 -39.24
N VAL A 219 18.58 -15.62 -40.49
CA VAL A 219 19.96 -15.80 -40.98
C VAL A 219 20.85 -14.59 -40.64
N ALA A 220 20.26 -13.50 -40.13
CA ALA A 220 20.98 -12.27 -39.83
C ALA A 220 21.99 -12.46 -38.69
N ASP A 221 23.21 -11.93 -38.88
CA ASP A 221 24.33 -12.02 -37.93
C ASP A 221 24.43 -10.75 -37.04
N THR A 222 23.56 -9.78 -37.23
CA THR A 222 23.54 -8.50 -36.52
C THR A 222 22.12 -8.08 -36.22
N GLY A 223 21.93 -7.31 -35.12
CA GLY A 223 20.72 -6.56 -34.86
C GLY A 223 19.75 -7.20 -33.90
N VAL A 224 18.66 -6.44 -33.64
CA VAL A 224 17.51 -6.81 -32.82
C VAL A 224 16.25 -6.70 -33.67
N MET A 225 15.22 -7.51 -33.37
CA MET A 225 13.95 -7.44 -34.09
C MET A 225 12.99 -6.51 -33.36
N VAL A 226 12.29 -5.62 -34.08
CA VAL A 226 11.19 -4.83 -33.53
C VAL A 226 10.01 -5.76 -33.26
N GLY A 227 9.64 -5.92 -32.00
CA GLY A 227 8.50 -6.73 -31.58
C GLY A 227 7.21 -5.92 -31.49
N SER A 228 7.31 -4.65 -31.12
CA SER A 228 6.17 -3.75 -31.00
C SER A 228 6.55 -2.29 -31.28
N VAL A 229 5.59 -1.52 -31.75
CA VAL A 229 5.71 -0.07 -31.95
C VAL A 229 4.49 0.60 -31.31
N LEU A 230 4.75 1.58 -30.45
CA LEU A 230 3.70 2.22 -29.69
C LEU A 230 3.02 3.32 -30.53
N PRO A 231 1.69 3.29 -30.65
CA PRO A 231 0.94 4.33 -31.38
C PRO A 231 1.26 5.74 -30.87
N GLY A 232 1.46 6.69 -31.80
CA GLY A 232 1.86 8.05 -31.50
C GLY A 232 3.29 8.23 -31.00
N GLY A 233 4.08 7.15 -30.94
CA GLY A 233 5.49 7.18 -30.54
C GLY A 233 6.45 7.66 -31.63
N PRO A 234 7.70 8.02 -31.29
CA PRO A 234 8.72 8.41 -32.29
C PRO A 234 8.96 7.36 -33.36
N ALA A 235 9.02 6.09 -32.99
CA ALA A 235 9.26 4.97 -33.90
C ALA A 235 8.13 4.82 -34.93
N GLU A 236 6.86 4.94 -34.50
CA GLU A 236 5.71 4.88 -35.42
C GLU A 236 5.74 6.04 -36.41
N ARG A 237 5.96 7.27 -35.91
CA ARG A 237 6.06 8.46 -36.78
C ARG A 237 7.19 8.37 -37.82
N ALA A 238 8.25 7.68 -37.44
CA ALA A 238 9.37 7.37 -38.36
C ALA A 238 9.05 6.25 -39.36
N GLY A 239 7.91 5.55 -39.18
CA GLY A 239 7.49 4.47 -40.06
C GLY A 239 8.10 3.10 -39.72
N LEU A 240 8.68 2.93 -38.53
CA LEU A 240 9.10 1.61 -38.03
C LEU A 240 7.87 0.73 -37.79
N ARG A 241 8.01 -0.58 -37.95
CA ARG A 241 6.94 -1.58 -37.82
C ARG A 241 7.44 -2.83 -37.10
N PRO A 242 6.55 -3.59 -36.42
CA PRO A 242 6.89 -4.93 -35.97
C PRO A 242 7.41 -5.78 -37.13
N GLY A 243 8.49 -6.53 -36.88
CA GLY A 243 9.18 -7.35 -37.87
C GLY A 243 10.40 -6.67 -38.51
N ASP A 244 10.58 -5.35 -38.34
CA ASP A 244 11.80 -4.69 -38.79
C ASP A 244 13.02 -5.21 -38.02
N LEU A 245 14.11 -5.41 -38.68
CA LEU A 245 15.39 -5.73 -38.08
C LEU A 245 16.23 -4.45 -37.97
N ILE A 246 16.61 -4.08 -36.75
CA ILE A 246 17.46 -2.92 -36.48
C ILE A 246 18.90 -3.38 -36.38
N THR A 247 19.76 -2.92 -37.30
CA THR A 247 21.18 -3.32 -37.38
C THR A 247 22.15 -2.25 -36.88
N ALA A 248 21.71 -0.98 -36.84
CA ALA A 248 22.47 0.10 -36.22
C ALA A 248 21.51 1.17 -35.64
N PHE A 249 21.91 1.77 -34.54
CA PHE A 249 21.17 2.83 -33.85
C PHE A 249 22.11 3.99 -33.55
N HIS A 250 21.78 5.18 -34.01
CA HIS A 250 22.58 6.41 -33.86
C HIS A 250 24.05 6.22 -34.24
N GLY A 251 24.30 5.51 -35.37
CA GLY A 251 25.64 5.21 -35.88
C GLY A 251 26.35 4.04 -35.19
N MET A 252 25.82 3.50 -34.10
CA MET A 252 26.40 2.35 -33.40
C MET A 252 25.85 1.04 -33.97
N PRO A 253 26.70 0.10 -34.42
CA PRO A 253 26.26 -1.20 -34.88
C PRO A 253 25.71 -2.03 -33.72
N ILE A 254 24.69 -2.85 -33.98
CA ILE A 254 24.05 -3.71 -33.00
C ILE A 254 24.48 -5.15 -33.26
N ALA A 255 25.05 -5.79 -32.24
CA ALA A 255 25.34 -7.22 -32.29
C ALA A 255 24.03 -8.03 -32.39
N ALA A 256 24.12 -9.24 -32.95
CA ALA A 256 22.96 -10.11 -33.05
C ALA A 256 22.40 -10.47 -31.65
N ALA A 257 21.22 -10.04 -31.34
CA ALA A 257 20.51 -10.48 -30.12
C ALA A 257 19.87 -11.86 -30.40
N ARG A 258 20.46 -12.91 -29.87
CA ARG A 258 19.95 -14.29 -30.00
C ARG A 258 19.13 -14.74 -28.81
N ALA A 259 19.28 -14.07 -27.64
CA ALA A 259 18.61 -14.37 -26.41
C ALA A 259 18.15 -13.08 -25.70
N ALA A 260 17.31 -13.22 -24.67
CA ALA A 260 16.80 -12.09 -23.89
C ALA A 260 17.95 -11.31 -23.21
N GLU A 261 19.01 -12.01 -22.85
CA GLU A 261 20.23 -11.49 -22.22
C GLU A 261 20.96 -10.47 -23.11
N ASP A 262 20.69 -10.45 -24.42
CA ASP A 262 21.33 -9.51 -25.36
C ASP A 262 20.59 -8.17 -25.44
N LEU A 263 19.30 -8.11 -25.04
CA LEU A 263 18.47 -6.92 -25.20
C LEU A 263 18.86 -5.73 -24.32
N PRO A 264 19.32 -5.89 -23.06
CA PRO A 264 19.74 -4.75 -22.25
C PRO A 264 20.85 -3.90 -22.88
N ALA A 265 21.70 -4.50 -23.68
CA ALA A 265 22.73 -3.76 -24.41
C ALA A 265 22.14 -2.77 -25.43
N PHE A 266 21.12 -3.18 -26.18
CA PHE A 266 20.38 -2.30 -27.07
C PHE A 266 19.60 -1.23 -26.31
N ASN A 267 18.92 -1.61 -25.24
CA ASN A 267 18.16 -0.66 -24.41
C ASN A 267 19.08 0.44 -23.87
N ARG A 268 20.29 0.08 -23.40
CA ARG A 268 21.29 1.08 -22.96
C ARG A 268 21.69 2.04 -24.06
N LEU A 269 21.86 1.58 -25.31
CA LEU A 269 22.14 2.48 -26.43
C LEU A 269 21.02 3.50 -26.64
N VAL A 270 19.79 3.06 -26.61
CA VAL A 270 18.61 3.95 -26.75
C VAL A 270 18.55 4.97 -25.62
N PHE A 271 18.67 4.54 -24.38
CA PHE A 271 18.52 5.40 -23.21
C PHE A 271 19.71 6.34 -22.96
N ALA A 272 20.88 6.06 -23.57
CA ALA A 272 22.05 6.93 -23.48
C ALA A 272 21.99 8.15 -24.42
N VAL A 273 21.12 8.12 -25.43
CA VAL A 273 20.98 9.25 -26.37
C VAL A 273 20.19 10.36 -25.64
N PRO A 274 20.62 11.63 -25.67
CA PRO A 274 19.90 12.72 -25.08
C PRO A 274 18.47 12.89 -25.64
N ILE A 275 17.55 13.35 -24.80
CA ILE A 275 16.17 13.62 -25.19
C ILE A 275 16.14 14.75 -26.25
N GLY A 276 15.26 14.62 -27.26
CA GLY A 276 15.14 15.59 -28.35
C GLY A 276 16.22 15.45 -29.43
N THR A 277 17.03 14.38 -29.39
CA THR A 277 18.09 14.15 -30.40
C THR A 277 17.53 13.49 -31.66
N ASP A 278 17.96 13.99 -32.83
CA ASP A 278 17.73 13.34 -34.11
C ASP A 278 18.57 12.07 -34.21
N VAL A 279 17.92 10.93 -34.31
CA VAL A 279 18.54 9.61 -34.40
C VAL A 279 18.27 9.00 -35.77
N THR A 280 19.33 8.49 -36.37
CA THR A 280 19.24 7.62 -37.56
C THR A 280 19.27 6.16 -37.12
N VAL A 281 18.24 5.41 -37.51
CA VAL A 281 18.13 3.97 -37.31
C VAL A 281 18.33 3.29 -38.65
N GLN A 282 19.24 2.33 -38.73
CA GLN A 282 19.46 1.51 -39.92
C GLN A 282 18.97 0.09 -39.69
N GLY A 283 18.46 -0.54 -40.73
CA GLY A 283 17.93 -1.87 -40.57
C GLY A 283 17.50 -2.53 -41.88
N ILE A 284 16.70 -3.58 -41.74
CA ILE A 284 16.22 -4.39 -42.88
C ILE A 284 14.70 -4.60 -42.70
N ARG A 285 13.95 -4.41 -43.78
CA ARG A 285 12.53 -4.77 -43.89
C ARG A 285 12.31 -5.63 -45.12
N ASP A 286 11.73 -6.80 -44.97
CA ASP A 286 11.45 -7.72 -46.08
C ASP A 286 12.68 -7.99 -46.96
N GLY A 287 13.86 -8.12 -46.34
CA GLY A 287 15.14 -8.32 -47.01
C GLY A 287 15.78 -7.07 -47.61
N ASN A 288 15.14 -5.91 -47.58
CA ASN A 288 15.64 -4.67 -48.15
C ASN A 288 16.27 -3.77 -47.09
N PRO A 289 17.43 -3.15 -47.34
CA PRO A 289 18.00 -2.14 -46.44
C PRO A 289 17.06 -0.95 -46.27
N MET A 290 16.91 -0.51 -45.03
CA MET A 290 16.05 0.61 -44.65
C MET A 290 16.81 1.58 -43.74
N GLN A 291 16.36 2.83 -43.78
CA GLN A 291 16.84 3.88 -42.88
C GLN A 291 15.65 4.71 -42.42
N TRP A 292 15.56 4.88 -41.11
CA TRP A 292 14.53 5.70 -40.45
C TRP A 292 15.18 6.85 -39.70
N LYS A 293 14.49 7.98 -39.63
CA LYS A 293 14.89 9.12 -38.80
C LYS A 293 13.81 9.36 -37.77
N LEU A 294 14.17 9.45 -36.51
CA LEU A 294 13.27 9.73 -35.39
C LEU A 294 13.91 10.71 -34.42
N VAL A 295 13.08 11.38 -33.63
CA VAL A 295 13.52 12.24 -32.54
C VAL A 295 13.21 11.55 -31.25
N THR A 296 14.20 11.40 -30.36
CA THR A 296 13.98 10.81 -29.04
C THR A 296 13.02 11.66 -28.19
N ALA A 297 12.16 11.02 -27.42
CA ALA A 297 11.22 11.67 -26.53
C ALA A 297 11.52 11.38 -25.06
N VAL A 298 10.89 12.09 -24.14
CA VAL A 298 10.93 11.78 -22.71
C VAL A 298 10.19 10.47 -22.46
N ARG A 299 10.74 9.58 -21.66
CA ARG A 299 10.03 8.41 -21.15
C ARG A 299 9.10 8.84 -20.02
N GLU A 300 7.81 8.53 -20.17
CA GLU A 300 6.84 8.77 -19.11
C GLU A 300 7.09 7.84 -17.90
N PRO A 301 6.86 8.30 -16.66
CA PRO A 301 6.92 7.41 -15.51
C PRO A 301 5.88 6.30 -15.64
N SER A 302 6.23 5.08 -15.27
CA SER A 302 5.33 3.92 -15.35
C SER A 302 4.15 4.05 -14.41
N LEU A 303 4.37 4.63 -13.22
CA LEU A 303 3.36 4.89 -12.20
C LEU A 303 3.39 6.37 -11.80
N PRO A 304 2.46 7.19 -12.30
CA PRO A 304 2.27 8.55 -11.81
C PRO A 304 1.87 8.60 -10.34
N LYS A 305 2.16 9.72 -9.68
CA LYS A 305 1.82 9.95 -8.27
C LYS A 305 0.32 9.80 -8.03
N GLU A 306 -0.03 9.06 -6.98
CA GLU A 306 -1.41 8.91 -6.51
C GLU A 306 -1.78 10.05 -5.57
N VAL A 307 -3.04 10.47 -5.64
CA VAL A 307 -3.58 11.58 -4.85
C VAL A 307 -4.88 11.14 -4.20
N GLU A 308 -5.07 11.48 -2.93
CA GLU A 308 -6.34 11.28 -2.23
C GLU A 308 -7.26 12.47 -2.40
N LEU A 309 -8.46 12.21 -2.87
CA LEU A 309 -9.55 13.16 -3.02
C LEU A 309 -10.59 12.88 -1.93
N GLN A 310 -10.25 13.26 -0.68
CA GLN A 310 -11.07 12.98 0.50
C GLN A 310 -12.54 13.40 0.36
N PRO A 311 -12.86 14.62 -0.20
CA PRO A 311 -14.23 15.07 -0.34
C PRO A 311 -15.07 14.24 -1.31
N LEU A 312 -14.43 13.52 -2.24
CA LEU A 312 -15.10 12.62 -3.19
C LEU A 312 -15.03 11.16 -2.73
N GLY A 313 -14.11 10.85 -1.81
CA GLY A 313 -13.93 9.51 -1.26
C GLY A 313 -13.24 8.54 -2.22
N LEU A 314 -12.24 9.01 -2.96
CA LEU A 314 -11.46 8.16 -3.85
C LEU A 314 -9.99 8.60 -3.91
N THR A 315 -9.15 7.73 -4.47
CA THR A 315 -7.79 8.05 -4.89
C THR A 315 -7.68 7.95 -6.40
N ALA A 316 -6.86 8.80 -7.00
CA ALA A 316 -6.70 8.88 -8.43
C ALA A 316 -5.26 9.23 -8.82
N ARG A 317 -4.91 9.03 -10.10
CA ARG A 317 -3.64 9.42 -10.70
C ARG A 317 -3.80 9.76 -12.17
N ASP A 318 -2.77 10.35 -12.77
CA ASP A 318 -2.75 10.62 -14.20
C ASP A 318 -2.69 9.34 -15.03
N LEU A 319 -3.19 9.39 -16.26
CA LEU A 319 -3.03 8.30 -17.21
C LEU A 319 -1.67 8.43 -17.91
N THR A 320 -0.96 7.32 -18.03
CA THR A 320 0.16 7.20 -18.96
C THR A 320 -0.36 6.82 -20.36
N LYS A 321 0.46 7.03 -21.39
CA LYS A 321 0.10 6.60 -22.76
C LYS A 321 -0.22 5.11 -22.84
N ILE A 322 0.55 4.29 -22.14
CA ILE A 322 0.33 2.83 -22.13
C ILE A 322 -1.05 2.52 -21.55
N VAL A 323 -1.39 3.08 -20.38
CA VAL A 323 -2.69 2.88 -19.74
C VAL A 323 -3.82 3.43 -20.61
N ALA A 324 -3.63 4.57 -21.28
CA ALA A 324 -4.65 5.10 -22.19
C ALA A 324 -4.91 4.16 -23.37
N LEU A 325 -3.85 3.59 -23.97
CA LEU A 325 -3.98 2.60 -25.05
C LEU A 325 -4.66 1.30 -24.60
N GLU A 326 -4.28 0.77 -23.44
CA GLU A 326 -4.92 -0.41 -22.82
C GLU A 326 -6.41 -0.18 -22.59
N LYS A 327 -6.77 1.05 -22.22
CA LYS A 327 -8.16 1.49 -22.04
C LYS A 327 -8.83 1.91 -23.35
N LYS A 328 -8.20 1.70 -24.50
CA LYS A 328 -8.70 2.09 -25.85
C LYS A 328 -9.06 3.56 -25.97
N ARG A 329 -8.31 4.42 -25.28
CA ARG A 329 -8.51 5.87 -25.30
C ARG A 329 -7.56 6.54 -26.28
N PRO A 330 -8.05 7.57 -27.03
CA PRO A 330 -7.21 8.29 -27.99
C PRO A 330 -6.23 9.27 -27.31
N SER A 331 -6.43 9.58 -26.02
CA SER A 331 -5.61 10.54 -25.27
C SER A 331 -5.44 10.14 -23.82
N THR A 332 -4.45 10.72 -23.16
CA THR A 332 -4.19 10.60 -21.72
C THR A 332 -5.06 11.55 -20.87
N ALA A 333 -5.91 12.37 -21.50
CA ALA A 333 -6.75 13.30 -20.76
C ALA A 333 -7.73 12.59 -19.82
N GLY A 334 -7.77 13.04 -18.57
CA GLY A 334 -8.57 12.47 -17.49
C GLY A 334 -7.71 12.07 -16.30
N SER A 335 -8.37 11.62 -15.24
CA SER A 335 -7.74 11.08 -14.04
C SER A 335 -8.29 9.69 -13.76
N ILE A 336 -7.42 8.68 -13.68
CA ILE A 336 -7.84 7.30 -13.45
C ILE A 336 -8.03 7.02 -11.95
N VAL A 337 -9.17 6.44 -11.61
CA VAL A 337 -9.51 6.03 -10.24
C VAL A 337 -8.63 4.83 -9.84
N VAL A 338 -7.85 4.97 -8.78
CA VAL A 338 -7.00 3.93 -8.20
C VAL A 338 -7.76 3.12 -7.15
N GLY A 339 -8.56 3.79 -6.33
CA GLY A 339 -9.36 3.15 -5.31
C GLY A 339 -10.55 4.01 -4.92
N VAL A 340 -11.59 3.38 -4.36
CA VAL A 340 -12.80 4.05 -3.90
C VAL A 340 -13.06 3.65 -2.46
N ARG A 341 -13.33 4.63 -1.60
CA ARG A 341 -13.63 4.44 -0.18
C ARG A 341 -15.09 4.04 0.01
N ASN A 342 -15.30 2.94 0.71
CA ASN A 342 -16.65 2.53 1.10
C ASN A 342 -17.32 3.64 1.94
N GLY A 343 -18.58 3.97 1.61
CA GLY A 343 -19.32 5.06 2.24
C GLY A 343 -18.90 6.46 1.81
N GLY A 344 -17.99 6.59 0.85
CA GLY A 344 -17.64 7.87 0.22
C GLY A 344 -18.58 8.24 -0.92
N GLY A 345 -18.66 9.53 -1.26
CA GLY A 345 -19.56 10.01 -2.30
C GLY A 345 -19.41 9.31 -3.66
N ALA A 346 -18.19 8.87 -4.00
CA ALA A 346 -17.91 8.10 -5.21
C ALA A 346 -18.49 6.67 -5.17
N ALA A 347 -18.48 6.02 -3.99
CA ALA A 347 -19.02 4.67 -3.80
C ALA A 347 -20.56 4.66 -3.76
N GLU A 348 -21.16 5.70 -3.21
CA GLU A 348 -22.61 5.83 -3.06
C GLU A 348 -23.31 6.33 -4.31
N ALA A 349 -22.57 6.87 -5.28
CA ALA A 349 -23.07 7.32 -6.56
C ALA A 349 -23.77 6.18 -7.35
N LYS A 350 -24.71 6.52 -8.21
CA LYS A 350 -25.43 5.52 -9.02
C LYS A 350 -25.39 5.93 -10.49
N PRO A 351 -24.62 5.22 -11.34
CA PRO A 351 -23.71 4.10 -10.99
C PRO A 351 -22.52 4.54 -10.13
N ALA A 352 -22.08 3.68 -9.22
CA ALA A 352 -20.90 3.91 -8.40
C ALA A 352 -19.62 4.00 -9.25
N LEU A 353 -18.69 4.86 -8.85
CA LEU A 353 -17.35 4.85 -9.42
C LEU A 353 -16.57 3.63 -8.93
N ARG A 354 -15.65 3.14 -9.76
CA ARG A 354 -14.85 1.93 -9.49
C ARG A 354 -13.40 2.16 -9.88
N GLN A 355 -12.53 1.33 -9.33
CA GLN A 355 -11.14 1.27 -9.79
C GLN A 355 -11.06 1.07 -11.30
N GLY A 356 -10.23 1.88 -11.95
CA GLY A 356 -10.03 1.84 -13.38
C GLY A 356 -10.96 2.73 -14.21
N ASP A 357 -11.97 3.38 -13.61
CA ASP A 357 -12.74 4.45 -14.27
C ASP A 357 -11.84 5.65 -14.53
N VAL A 358 -12.08 6.37 -15.62
CA VAL A 358 -11.35 7.58 -15.95
C VAL A 358 -12.30 8.78 -15.88
N ILE A 359 -12.11 9.62 -14.87
CA ILE A 359 -12.90 10.84 -14.71
C ILE A 359 -12.43 11.88 -15.74
N VAL A 360 -13.35 12.38 -16.57
CA VAL A 360 -13.06 13.33 -17.64
C VAL A 360 -13.74 14.69 -17.44
N ARG A 361 -14.78 14.78 -16.57
CA ARG A 361 -15.41 16.05 -16.16
C ARG A 361 -15.94 15.94 -14.73
N LEU A 362 -15.89 17.05 -14.00
CA LEU A 362 -16.48 17.19 -12.67
C LEU A 362 -17.22 18.52 -12.57
N GLY A 363 -18.53 18.49 -12.23
CA GLY A 363 -19.35 19.71 -12.14
C GLY A 363 -19.46 20.49 -13.44
N GLY A 364 -19.29 19.82 -14.60
CA GLY A 364 -19.27 20.46 -15.93
C GLY A 364 -17.86 20.87 -16.39
N GLU A 365 -16.88 21.03 -15.49
CA GLU A 365 -15.50 21.38 -15.82
C GLU A 365 -14.72 20.19 -16.38
N PRO A 366 -13.93 20.40 -17.45
CA PRO A 366 -13.10 19.32 -18.00
C PRO A 366 -11.96 18.97 -17.04
N VAL A 367 -11.65 17.67 -16.96
CA VAL A 367 -10.54 17.11 -16.21
C VAL A 367 -9.55 16.54 -17.23
N ALA A 368 -8.42 17.20 -17.44
CA ALA A 368 -7.34 16.72 -18.30
C ALA A 368 -6.26 15.99 -17.51
N SER A 369 -6.14 16.26 -16.21
CA SER A 369 -5.14 15.68 -15.31
C SER A 369 -5.71 15.49 -13.90
N THR A 370 -4.98 14.76 -13.05
CA THR A 370 -5.32 14.61 -11.63
C THR A 370 -5.27 15.98 -10.91
N ALA A 371 -4.36 16.87 -11.28
CA ALA A 371 -4.29 18.21 -10.74
C ALA A 371 -5.55 19.04 -11.07
N ASP A 372 -6.16 18.85 -12.26
CA ASP A 372 -7.44 19.48 -12.59
C ASP A 372 -8.56 18.93 -11.72
N LEU A 373 -8.58 17.63 -11.49
CA LEU A 373 -9.56 16.98 -10.63
C LEU A 373 -9.43 17.47 -9.17
N GLU A 374 -8.22 17.60 -8.65
CA GLU A 374 -7.96 18.16 -7.30
C GLU A 374 -8.52 19.58 -7.20
N ARG A 375 -8.22 20.44 -8.17
CA ARG A 375 -8.71 21.82 -8.19
C ARG A 375 -10.24 21.89 -8.26
N ALA A 376 -10.85 21.06 -9.09
CA ALA A 376 -12.30 21.00 -9.22
C ALA A 376 -12.98 20.52 -7.92
N VAL A 377 -12.44 19.48 -7.29
CA VAL A 377 -12.92 18.98 -5.98
C VAL A 377 -12.75 20.06 -4.90
N ALA A 378 -11.59 20.71 -4.82
CA ALA A 378 -11.33 21.78 -3.85
C ALA A 378 -12.25 22.99 -4.05
N ALA A 379 -12.53 23.37 -5.29
CA ALA A 379 -13.44 24.47 -5.62
C ALA A 379 -14.90 24.21 -5.18
N ILE A 380 -15.33 22.96 -5.18
CA ILE A 380 -16.66 22.55 -4.73
C ILE A 380 -16.68 22.43 -3.20
N SER A 381 -15.76 21.66 -2.62
CA SER A 381 -15.72 21.37 -1.19
C SER A 381 -15.37 22.57 -0.31
N GLY A 382 -14.56 23.51 -0.80
CA GLY A 382 -14.16 24.70 -0.07
C GLY A 382 -15.26 25.76 0.12
N LYS A 383 -16.42 25.58 -0.52
CA LYS A 383 -17.55 26.53 -0.46
C LYS A 383 -18.71 26.04 0.40
N THR A 384 -18.62 24.86 0.97
CA THR A 384 -19.74 24.21 1.64
C THR A 384 -19.29 23.44 2.87
N THR A 385 -20.17 23.39 3.86
CA THR A 385 -20.03 22.56 5.05
C THR A 385 -20.71 21.19 4.90
N GLU A 386 -21.53 21.03 3.84
CA GLU A 386 -22.22 19.79 3.53
C GLU A 386 -21.85 19.29 2.12
N PRO A 387 -21.92 17.97 1.86
CA PRO A 387 -21.64 17.40 0.56
C PRO A 387 -22.60 17.89 -0.52
N VAL A 388 -22.05 18.36 -1.64
CA VAL A 388 -22.80 18.87 -2.78
C VAL A 388 -22.99 17.78 -3.84
N PRO A 389 -24.22 17.45 -4.27
CA PRO A 389 -24.45 16.59 -5.41
C PRO A 389 -23.82 17.19 -6.66
N THR A 390 -22.85 16.47 -7.23
CA THR A 390 -22.04 16.96 -8.36
C THR A 390 -22.04 15.93 -9.47
N LEU A 391 -22.28 16.42 -10.71
CA LEU A 391 -22.23 15.57 -11.90
C LEU A 391 -20.77 15.16 -12.19
N VAL A 392 -20.53 13.86 -12.33
CA VAL A 392 -19.26 13.28 -12.72
C VAL A 392 -19.44 12.59 -14.06
N THR A 393 -18.66 12.99 -15.06
CA THR A 393 -18.55 12.26 -16.32
C THR A 393 -17.27 11.43 -16.28
N PHE A 394 -17.38 10.16 -16.56
CA PHE A 394 -16.28 9.21 -16.54
C PHE A 394 -16.36 8.20 -17.68
N VAL A 395 -15.23 7.59 -18.01
CA VAL A 395 -15.15 6.53 -19.02
C VAL A 395 -14.85 5.20 -18.34
N ARG A 396 -15.69 4.21 -18.63
CA ARG A 396 -15.56 2.81 -18.19
C ARG A 396 -15.65 1.91 -19.41
N ASP A 397 -14.67 1.01 -19.60
CA ASP A 397 -14.66 0.03 -20.69
C ASP A 397 -14.92 0.67 -22.09
N ALA A 398 -14.31 1.84 -22.33
CA ALA A 398 -14.45 2.70 -23.51
C ALA A 398 -15.85 3.39 -23.70
N GLU A 399 -16.77 3.26 -22.74
CA GLU A 399 -18.05 3.95 -22.74
C GLU A 399 -18.01 5.18 -21.83
N GLU A 400 -18.50 6.33 -22.33
CA GLU A 400 -18.69 7.52 -21.53
C GLU A 400 -19.98 7.41 -20.73
N MET A 401 -19.87 7.55 -19.42
CA MET A 401 -20.96 7.45 -18.46
C MET A 401 -21.04 8.70 -17.58
N VAL A 402 -22.20 8.91 -17.00
CA VAL A 402 -22.42 9.99 -16.03
C VAL A 402 -22.98 9.43 -14.73
N THR A 403 -22.60 10.06 -13.63
CA THR A 403 -23.18 9.77 -12.32
C THR A 403 -23.24 11.05 -11.48
N VAL A 404 -23.99 11.03 -10.40
CA VAL A 404 -24.00 12.11 -9.41
C VAL A 404 -23.34 11.61 -8.15
N ALA A 405 -22.18 12.18 -7.82
CA ALA A 405 -21.47 11.91 -6.59
C ALA A 405 -21.60 13.10 -5.62
N ARG A 406 -21.62 12.82 -4.33
CA ARG A 406 -21.58 13.85 -3.30
C ARG A 406 -20.13 14.27 -3.06
N VAL A 407 -19.82 15.56 -3.25
CA VAL A 407 -18.49 16.13 -3.07
C VAL A 407 -18.51 17.11 -1.90
N GLY A 408 -17.72 16.85 -0.88
CA GLY A 408 -17.65 17.72 0.30
C GLY A 408 -17.19 16.96 1.55
N PRO A 409 -17.12 17.65 2.69
CA PRO A 409 -16.84 16.96 3.96
C PRO A 409 -17.93 15.90 4.20
N PRO A 410 -17.61 14.78 4.88
CA PRO A 410 -18.62 13.83 5.31
C PRO A 410 -19.70 14.58 6.08
N SER A 411 -20.97 14.41 5.70
CA SER A 411 -22.07 15.05 6.43
C SER A 411 -22.11 14.50 7.85
N GLU A 412 -22.64 15.28 8.81
CA GLU A 412 -22.97 14.75 10.14
C GLU A 412 -23.95 13.58 10.04
N SER A 413 -24.78 13.53 9.01
CA SER A 413 -25.63 12.38 8.70
C SER A 413 -24.86 11.17 8.15
N ASP A 414 -23.69 11.35 7.56
CA ASP A 414 -22.79 10.26 7.18
C ASP A 414 -21.94 9.77 8.37
N ARG A 415 -21.80 10.62 9.41
CA ARG A 415 -21.28 10.29 10.75
C ARG A 415 -22.38 9.77 11.67
N ALA A 416 -23.60 10.25 11.52
CA ALA A 416 -24.79 9.66 12.11
C ALA A 416 -24.98 8.32 11.41
N GLY A 417 -24.33 7.33 11.96
CA GLY A 417 -24.30 5.96 11.51
C GLY A 417 -25.64 5.44 11.07
N ARG A 418 -25.65 4.26 10.51
CA ARG A 418 -26.84 3.47 10.18
C ARG A 418 -28.03 3.84 11.06
N PRO A 419 -29.23 3.98 10.52
CA PRO A 419 -30.40 4.34 11.33
C PRO A 419 -30.40 3.50 12.60
N ALA A 420 -30.53 4.16 13.74
CA ALA A 420 -30.59 3.54 15.06
C ALA A 420 -31.48 2.31 14.99
N ARG A 421 -30.95 1.14 15.32
CA ARG A 421 -31.68 -0.13 15.25
C ARG A 421 -32.06 -0.59 16.65
N PRO A 422 -33.26 -1.13 16.81
CA PRO A 422 -33.64 -1.72 18.09
C PRO A 422 -32.79 -2.94 18.40
N TRP A 423 -32.37 -3.07 19.64
CA TRP A 423 -31.50 -4.11 20.14
C TRP A 423 -31.98 -4.71 21.44
N LEU A 424 -31.87 -6.03 21.57
CA LEU A 424 -32.25 -6.79 22.77
C LEU A 424 -31.02 -7.23 23.59
N GLY A 425 -29.90 -7.53 22.94
CA GLY A 425 -28.68 -7.97 23.63
C GLY A 425 -28.58 -9.46 23.91
N VAL A 426 -29.01 -10.30 22.97
CA VAL A 426 -28.87 -11.77 23.03
C VAL A 426 -28.21 -12.31 21.79
N GLN A 427 -27.48 -13.44 21.93
CA GLN A 427 -27.17 -14.32 20.83
C GLN A 427 -28.07 -15.53 20.87
N THR A 428 -28.47 -16.02 19.72
CA THR A 428 -29.42 -17.11 19.62
C THR A 428 -28.94 -18.20 18.64
N GLN A 429 -29.41 -19.40 18.89
CA GLN A 429 -29.26 -20.58 18.04
C GLN A 429 -30.65 -21.02 17.58
N VAL A 430 -30.79 -21.29 16.30
CA VAL A 430 -32.04 -21.79 15.73
C VAL A 430 -32.41 -23.16 16.31
N LEU A 431 -33.66 -23.34 16.70
CA LEU A 431 -34.22 -24.64 17.09
C LEU A 431 -34.47 -25.47 15.83
N THR A 432 -33.46 -26.18 15.35
CA THR A 432 -33.66 -27.14 14.27
C THR A 432 -34.56 -28.29 14.74
N ARG A 433 -35.08 -29.05 13.77
CA ARG A 433 -35.93 -30.20 14.08
C ARG A 433 -35.25 -31.18 15.05
N GLU A 434 -34.00 -31.47 14.80
CA GLU A 434 -33.18 -32.41 15.60
C GLU A 434 -32.98 -31.88 17.03
N ILE A 435 -32.71 -30.57 17.19
CA ILE A 435 -32.56 -29.92 18.49
C ILE A 435 -33.91 -29.94 19.23
N ALA A 436 -35.01 -29.62 18.55
CA ALA A 436 -36.35 -29.62 19.15
C ALA A 436 -36.77 -31.03 19.58
N GLU A 437 -36.50 -32.06 18.81
CA GLU A 437 -36.74 -33.47 19.16
C GLU A 437 -35.91 -33.89 20.38
N ALA A 438 -34.61 -33.54 20.40
CA ALA A 438 -33.71 -33.86 21.52
C ALA A 438 -34.09 -33.16 22.82
N LEU A 439 -34.70 -31.97 22.74
CA LEU A 439 -35.19 -31.22 23.89
C LEU A 439 -36.63 -31.61 24.29
N GLY A 440 -37.26 -32.61 23.68
CA GLY A 440 -38.60 -33.07 24.01
C GLY A 440 -39.74 -32.14 23.56
N ILE A 441 -39.49 -31.20 22.67
CA ILE A 441 -40.43 -30.21 22.15
C ILE A 441 -40.64 -30.36 20.64
N ALA A 442 -40.69 -31.59 20.16
CA ALA A 442 -40.81 -31.92 18.75
C ALA A 442 -41.89 -31.09 18.04
N GLY A 443 -41.59 -30.57 16.84
CA GLY A 443 -42.48 -29.76 16.02
C GLY A 443 -42.60 -28.29 16.41
N ARG A 444 -41.97 -27.83 17.48
CA ARG A 444 -41.88 -26.41 17.81
C ARG A 444 -40.76 -25.71 17.09
N LYS A 445 -41.01 -24.46 16.71
CA LYS A 445 -40.04 -23.55 16.08
C LYS A 445 -39.68 -22.43 17.04
N GLY A 446 -38.49 -21.86 16.87
CA GLY A 446 -38.03 -20.76 17.71
C GLY A 446 -36.50 -20.69 17.75
N VAL A 447 -35.98 -20.02 18.76
CA VAL A 447 -34.55 -19.87 19.02
C VAL A 447 -34.21 -20.21 20.46
N ARG A 448 -33.01 -20.73 20.68
CA ARG A 448 -32.40 -20.95 21.99
C ARG A 448 -31.42 -19.81 22.28
N VAL A 449 -31.53 -19.21 23.46
CA VAL A 449 -30.57 -18.19 23.92
C VAL A 449 -29.24 -18.87 24.20
N THR A 450 -28.16 -18.42 23.53
CA THR A 450 -26.81 -18.94 23.70
C THR A 450 -25.90 -18.00 24.49
N TYR A 451 -26.20 -16.71 24.45
CA TYR A 451 -25.52 -15.69 25.25
C TYR A 451 -26.45 -14.52 25.56
N VAL A 452 -26.36 -13.99 26.76
CA VAL A 452 -27.04 -12.76 27.18
C VAL A 452 -25.96 -11.72 27.49
N VAL A 453 -26.05 -10.58 26.82
CA VAL A 453 -25.09 -9.48 27.01
C VAL A 453 -25.32 -8.85 28.38
N PRO A 454 -24.32 -8.80 29.27
CA PRO A 454 -24.45 -8.13 30.56
C PRO A 454 -24.85 -6.66 30.41
N GLY A 455 -25.81 -6.20 31.20
CA GLY A 455 -26.33 -4.82 31.15
C GLY A 455 -27.16 -4.51 29.90
N SER A 456 -27.65 -5.53 29.20
CA SER A 456 -28.58 -5.39 28.07
C SER A 456 -30.02 -5.51 28.50
N PRO A 457 -30.99 -5.05 27.67
CA PRO A 457 -32.42 -5.27 27.94
C PRO A 457 -32.79 -6.73 28.22
N ALA A 458 -32.11 -7.67 27.56
CA ALA A 458 -32.31 -9.09 27.82
C ALA A 458 -31.84 -9.52 29.22
N ALA A 459 -30.71 -8.99 29.68
CA ALA A 459 -30.19 -9.24 31.03
C ALA A 459 -31.10 -8.63 32.09
N ASP A 460 -31.52 -7.39 31.89
CA ASP A 460 -32.43 -6.67 32.80
C ASP A 460 -33.81 -7.34 32.88
N ALA A 461 -34.27 -7.90 31.75
CA ALA A 461 -35.49 -8.69 31.69
C ALA A 461 -35.35 -10.10 32.32
N GLY A 462 -34.15 -10.51 32.69
CA GLY A 462 -33.88 -11.80 33.31
C GLY A 462 -33.85 -12.99 32.33
N LEU A 463 -33.57 -12.76 31.02
CA LEU A 463 -33.28 -13.83 30.09
C LEU A 463 -31.99 -14.56 30.50
N GLN A 464 -31.94 -15.86 30.26
CA GLN A 464 -30.83 -16.72 30.64
C GLN A 464 -30.37 -17.58 29.45
N VAL A 465 -29.12 -17.98 29.48
CA VAL A 465 -28.60 -18.97 28.54
C VAL A 465 -29.37 -20.28 28.72
N GLY A 466 -29.86 -20.82 27.61
CA GLY A 466 -30.71 -22.03 27.61
C GLY A 466 -32.19 -21.76 27.47
N ASP A 467 -32.67 -20.52 27.65
CA ASP A 467 -34.05 -20.17 27.37
C ASP A 467 -34.43 -20.46 25.92
N LEU A 468 -35.63 -21.02 25.74
CA LEU A 468 -36.19 -21.27 24.42
C LEU A 468 -37.24 -20.22 24.13
N LEU A 469 -37.00 -19.32 23.20
CA LEU A 469 -37.95 -18.29 22.79
C LEU A 469 -38.76 -18.85 21.59
N LEU A 470 -40.06 -19.08 21.81
CA LEU A 470 -40.94 -19.72 20.82
C LEU A 470 -41.88 -18.73 20.16
N LYS A 471 -42.26 -17.65 20.87
CA LYS A 471 -43.11 -16.58 20.35
C LYS A 471 -42.55 -15.22 20.70
N LEU A 472 -42.84 -14.25 19.86
CA LEU A 472 -42.63 -12.82 20.05
C LEU A 472 -44.00 -12.12 19.91
N ASP A 473 -44.45 -11.41 20.92
CA ASP A 473 -45.78 -10.75 21.00
C ASP A 473 -46.91 -11.67 20.55
N GLY A 474 -46.91 -12.91 21.08
CA GLY A 474 -47.89 -13.95 20.77
C GLY A 474 -47.71 -14.61 19.40
N ARG A 475 -46.85 -14.14 18.52
CA ARG A 475 -46.58 -14.70 17.19
C ARG A 475 -45.45 -15.70 17.25
N VAL A 476 -45.62 -16.86 16.60
CA VAL A 476 -44.58 -17.91 16.53
C VAL A 476 -43.32 -17.36 15.85
N ILE A 477 -42.15 -17.58 16.43
CA ILE A 477 -40.85 -17.31 15.82
C ILE A 477 -40.61 -18.44 14.79
N PRO A 478 -40.60 -18.13 13.47
CA PRO A 478 -40.61 -19.17 12.41
C PRO A 478 -39.25 -19.81 12.15
N ALA A 479 -38.29 -19.67 13.04
CA ALA A 479 -36.95 -20.24 12.89
C ALA A 479 -36.94 -21.75 13.17
N GLY A 480 -36.58 -22.57 12.22
CA GLY A 480 -36.59 -24.03 12.31
C GLY A 480 -35.62 -24.75 11.39
N SER A 481 -34.98 -24.03 10.47
CA SER A 481 -33.95 -24.53 9.56
C SER A 481 -32.58 -23.98 9.94
N PRO A 482 -31.46 -24.69 9.76
CA PRO A 482 -30.12 -24.17 9.98
C PRO A 482 -29.81 -22.87 9.22
N THR A 483 -30.55 -22.56 8.16
CA THR A 483 -30.42 -21.33 7.36
C THR A 483 -31.16 -20.14 7.94
N ASP A 484 -32.00 -20.32 8.98
CA ASP A 484 -32.86 -19.28 9.57
C ASP A 484 -32.13 -18.42 10.61
N THR A 485 -30.79 -18.27 10.51
CA THR A 485 -29.94 -17.58 11.49
C THR A 485 -30.36 -16.14 11.74
N ASP A 486 -30.86 -15.44 10.71
CA ASP A 486 -31.19 -14.01 10.76
C ASP A 486 -32.68 -13.75 11.07
N VAL A 487 -33.49 -14.83 11.19
CA VAL A 487 -34.94 -14.71 11.36
C VAL A 487 -35.26 -13.96 12.65
N PHE A 488 -34.59 -14.28 13.75
CA PHE A 488 -34.85 -13.64 15.05
C PHE A 488 -34.54 -12.14 15.02
N GLU A 489 -33.38 -11.74 14.49
CA GLU A 489 -33.02 -10.33 14.33
C GLU A 489 -33.96 -9.59 13.38
N SER A 490 -34.38 -10.25 12.30
CA SER A 490 -35.31 -9.65 11.33
C SER A 490 -36.69 -9.39 11.90
N LEU A 491 -37.12 -10.16 12.91
CA LEU A 491 -38.39 -9.95 13.62
C LEU A 491 -38.32 -8.76 14.61
N ILE A 492 -37.13 -8.50 15.18
CA ILE A 492 -36.93 -7.37 16.12
C ILE A 492 -36.72 -6.05 15.35
N ARG A 493 -36.07 -6.09 14.19
CA ARG A 493 -35.72 -4.91 13.39
C ARG A 493 -36.85 -3.91 13.08
N PRO A 494 -38.14 -4.32 12.89
CA PRO A 494 -39.21 -3.38 12.59
C PRO A 494 -39.72 -2.58 13.80
N TYR A 495 -39.37 -2.98 15.04
CA TYR A 495 -39.82 -2.27 16.23
C TYR A 495 -39.12 -0.93 16.41
N ALA A 496 -39.78 0.00 17.08
CA ALA A 496 -39.15 1.26 17.48
C ALA A 496 -38.28 1.04 18.73
N ILE A 497 -37.23 1.84 18.88
CA ILE A 497 -36.46 1.91 20.12
C ILE A 497 -37.39 2.39 21.24
N GLY A 498 -37.29 1.79 22.42
CA GLY A 498 -38.17 2.03 23.55
C GLY A 498 -39.45 1.17 23.56
N THR A 499 -39.66 0.34 22.53
CA THR A 499 -40.82 -0.58 22.53
C THR A 499 -40.58 -1.73 23.51
N GLU A 500 -41.56 -2.01 24.35
CA GLU A 500 -41.62 -3.22 25.17
C GLU A 500 -42.15 -4.38 24.31
N ILE A 501 -41.38 -5.48 24.23
CA ILE A 501 -41.74 -6.71 23.53
C ILE A 501 -41.84 -7.87 24.50
N THR A 502 -42.72 -8.83 24.21
CA THR A 502 -42.96 -10.00 25.07
C THR A 502 -42.50 -11.29 24.39
N PHE A 503 -41.85 -12.16 25.15
CA PHE A 503 -41.46 -13.49 24.71
C PHE A 503 -42.22 -14.56 25.50
N ASP A 504 -42.82 -15.49 24.78
CA ASP A 504 -43.31 -16.75 25.37
C ASP A 504 -42.35 -17.87 24.99
N GLY A 505 -41.99 -18.69 25.95
CA GLY A 505 -41.00 -19.74 25.73
C GLY A 505 -40.97 -20.82 26.81
N LEU A 506 -39.80 -21.42 26.98
CA LEU A 506 -39.56 -22.44 27.99
C LEU A 506 -38.19 -22.20 28.66
N ARG A 507 -38.13 -22.42 29.96
CA ARG A 507 -36.87 -22.49 30.74
C ARG A 507 -36.86 -23.81 31.51
N GLY A 508 -35.89 -24.68 31.19
CA GLY A 508 -35.79 -26.00 31.82
C GLY A 508 -37.02 -26.89 31.62
N GLY A 509 -37.81 -26.66 30.57
CA GLY A 509 -39.08 -27.35 30.29
C GLY A 509 -40.33 -26.65 30.83
N GLU A 510 -40.20 -25.70 31.74
CA GLU A 510 -41.31 -24.95 32.33
C GLU A 510 -41.66 -23.70 31.46
N PRO A 511 -42.92 -23.28 31.43
CA PRO A 511 -43.35 -22.10 30.69
C PRO A 511 -42.61 -20.83 31.16
N LEU A 512 -42.16 -20.04 30.20
CA LEU A 512 -41.47 -18.77 30.39
C LEU A 512 -42.25 -17.67 29.67
N ALA A 513 -42.52 -16.56 30.41
CA ALA A 513 -43.01 -15.32 29.83
C ALA A 513 -42.11 -14.16 30.31
N ILE A 514 -41.54 -13.42 29.40
CA ILE A 514 -40.59 -12.32 29.70
C ILE A 514 -40.92 -11.11 28.82
N SER A 515 -40.86 -9.92 29.42
CA SER A 515 -40.93 -8.64 28.70
C SER A 515 -39.59 -7.93 28.75
N ALA A 516 -39.19 -7.33 27.63
CA ALA A 516 -37.97 -6.56 27.51
C ALA A 516 -38.21 -5.28 26.71
N THR A 517 -37.63 -4.16 27.13
CA THR A 517 -37.69 -2.89 26.41
C THR A 517 -36.50 -2.75 25.52
N LEU A 518 -36.73 -2.65 24.20
CA LEU A 518 -35.67 -2.52 23.22
C LEU A 518 -34.93 -1.18 23.35
N VAL A 519 -33.63 -1.21 23.32
CA VAL A 519 -32.76 -0.01 23.28
C VAL A 519 -32.08 0.13 21.94
N GLU A 520 -31.37 1.22 21.74
CA GLU A 520 -30.53 1.40 20.54
C GLU A 520 -29.37 0.39 20.50
N THR A 521 -29.12 -0.14 19.33
CA THR A 521 -27.94 -1.02 19.12
C THR A 521 -26.66 -0.26 19.49
N PRO A 522 -25.79 -0.81 20.33
CA PRO A 522 -24.50 -0.20 20.65
C PRO A 522 -23.70 0.11 19.38
N ALA A 523 -23.01 1.25 19.37
CA ALA A 523 -22.20 1.69 18.24
C ALA A 523 -21.24 0.59 17.79
N ALA A 524 -21.19 0.36 16.48
CA ALA A 524 -20.20 -0.55 15.90
C ALA A 524 -18.84 0.13 15.81
N THR A 525 -17.77 -0.66 15.70
CA THR A 525 -16.38 -0.17 15.62
C THR A 525 -16.17 0.92 14.56
N GLY A 526 -16.87 0.85 13.43
CA GLY A 526 -16.79 1.82 12.34
C GLY A 526 -17.54 3.14 12.59
N ASP A 527 -18.37 3.18 13.60
CA ASP A 527 -19.22 4.35 13.92
C ASP A 527 -18.63 5.20 15.06
N LEU A 528 -17.50 4.75 15.64
CA LEU A 528 -16.86 5.43 16.77
C LEU A 528 -15.97 6.56 16.31
N ASP A 529 -16.03 7.69 16.99
CA ASP A 529 -15.09 8.78 16.80
C ASP A 529 -13.66 8.35 17.12
N THR A 530 -12.73 8.83 16.31
CA THR A 530 -11.30 8.61 16.51
C THR A 530 -10.64 9.92 16.91
N PHE A 531 -9.73 9.87 17.86
CA PHE A 531 -8.87 10.97 18.24
C PHE A 531 -7.44 10.68 17.79
N THR A 532 -6.84 11.60 17.05
CA THR A 532 -5.44 11.52 16.62
C THR A 532 -4.62 12.53 17.39
N ASP A 533 -3.60 12.05 18.08
CA ASP A 533 -2.60 12.89 18.74
C ASP A 533 -1.33 13.00 17.89
N GLU A 534 -1.05 14.21 17.41
CA GLU A 534 0.11 14.46 16.54
C GLU A 534 1.45 14.40 17.28
N THR A 535 1.46 14.68 18.60
CA THR A 535 2.68 14.67 19.41
C THR A 535 3.14 13.26 19.71
N PHE A 536 2.20 12.39 20.11
CA PHE A 536 2.47 10.97 20.37
C PHE A 536 2.34 10.12 19.10
N GLU A 537 1.85 10.70 18.01
CA GLU A 537 1.72 10.08 16.69
C GLU A 537 0.91 8.78 16.72
N LEU A 538 -0.22 8.81 17.42
CA LEU A 538 -1.16 7.69 17.55
C LEU A 538 -2.60 8.15 17.32
N THR A 539 -3.43 7.21 16.86
CA THR A 539 -4.88 7.39 16.74
C THR A 539 -5.57 6.37 17.64
N ILE A 540 -6.48 6.84 18.48
CA ILE A 540 -7.24 6.01 19.41
C ILE A 540 -8.75 6.18 19.18
N ARG A 541 -9.51 5.20 19.65
CA ARG A 541 -10.97 5.22 19.69
C ARG A 541 -11.50 4.53 20.95
N ASP A 542 -12.74 4.79 21.28
CA ASP A 542 -13.40 4.06 22.35
C ASP A 542 -13.44 2.55 22.07
N LEU A 543 -13.54 1.76 23.12
CA LEU A 543 -13.68 0.31 23.05
C LEU A 543 -15.19 -0.01 23.10
N PRO A 544 -15.83 -0.38 21.98
CA PRO A 544 -17.27 -0.62 21.94
C PRO A 544 -17.64 -1.88 22.74
N LEU A 545 -18.89 -1.94 23.18
CA LEU A 545 -19.42 -3.07 23.94
C LEU A 545 -19.24 -4.40 23.21
N THR A 546 -19.40 -4.41 21.89
CA THR A 546 -19.22 -5.60 21.06
C THR A 546 -17.80 -6.17 21.13
N GLU A 547 -16.78 -5.31 21.18
CA GLU A 547 -15.38 -5.74 21.33
C GLU A 547 -15.10 -6.19 22.76
N ARG A 548 -15.65 -5.51 23.77
CA ARG A 548 -15.52 -5.95 25.17
C ARG A 548 -16.08 -7.36 25.37
N ILE A 549 -17.23 -7.63 24.76
CA ILE A 549 -17.85 -8.96 24.80
C ILE A 549 -16.98 -10.00 24.07
N ALA A 550 -16.53 -9.69 22.87
CA ALA A 550 -15.70 -10.59 22.08
C ALA A 550 -14.37 -10.94 22.80
N GLU A 551 -13.83 -9.99 23.56
CA GLU A 551 -12.60 -10.16 24.35
C GLU A 551 -12.87 -10.65 25.78
N GLN A 552 -14.12 -10.98 26.12
CA GLN A 552 -14.56 -11.43 27.46
C GLN A 552 -14.19 -10.44 28.59
N LEU A 553 -14.25 -9.14 28.29
CA LEU A 553 -13.96 -8.09 29.26
C LEU A 553 -15.23 -7.66 30.01
N PRO A 554 -15.07 -7.16 31.25
CA PRO A 554 -16.16 -6.47 31.93
C PRO A 554 -16.72 -5.33 31.08
N VAL A 555 -18.01 -5.08 31.16
CA VAL A 555 -18.71 -4.03 30.40
C VAL A 555 -18.10 -2.64 30.67
N ASP A 556 -17.66 -2.42 31.92
CA ASP A 556 -17.05 -1.19 32.41
C ASP A 556 -15.51 -1.22 32.39
N ALA A 557 -14.89 -2.23 31.76
CA ALA A 557 -13.43 -2.34 31.67
C ALA A 557 -12.83 -1.04 31.09
N PRO A 558 -11.83 -0.45 31.74
CA PRO A 558 -11.17 0.75 31.22
C PRO A 558 -10.37 0.43 29.95
N GLY A 559 -10.24 1.43 29.11
CA GLY A 559 -9.34 1.38 27.97
C GLY A 559 -9.90 1.98 26.70
N VAL A 560 -9.00 2.53 25.90
CA VAL A 560 -9.22 2.99 24.52
C VAL A 560 -8.37 2.18 23.57
N ARG A 561 -8.90 1.83 22.40
CA ARG A 561 -8.19 1.04 21.39
C ARG A 561 -7.31 1.91 20.53
N VAL A 562 -6.08 1.50 20.36
CA VAL A 562 -5.19 2.08 19.34
C VAL A 562 -5.65 1.60 17.96
N SER A 563 -6.17 2.54 17.17
CA SER A 563 -6.62 2.27 15.79
C SER A 563 -5.46 2.32 14.81
N ALA A 564 -4.54 3.27 15.02
CA ALA A 564 -3.34 3.43 14.21
C ALA A 564 -2.21 4.06 15.04
N VAL A 565 -0.98 3.79 14.65
CA VAL A 565 0.20 4.53 15.09
C VAL A 565 0.95 5.00 13.86
N GLN A 566 1.53 6.18 13.92
CA GLN A 566 2.39 6.63 12.83
C GLN A 566 3.62 5.73 12.78
N PRO A 567 3.93 5.12 11.64
CA PRO A 567 5.12 4.30 11.50
C PRO A 567 6.37 5.11 11.87
N ASN A 568 7.23 4.52 12.71
CA ASN A 568 8.39 5.20 13.33
C ASN A 568 8.05 6.46 14.14
N GLY A 569 6.77 6.66 14.47
CA GLY A 569 6.31 7.64 15.43
C GLY A 569 6.66 7.24 16.86
N TRP A 570 6.54 8.20 17.79
CA TRP A 570 6.97 7.99 19.18
C TRP A 570 6.25 6.83 19.86
N ALA A 571 4.93 6.71 19.67
CA ALA A 571 4.17 5.55 20.17
C ALA A 571 4.68 4.23 19.57
N ALA A 572 4.95 4.20 18.26
CA ALA A 572 5.46 3.00 17.59
C ALA A 572 6.88 2.63 18.05
N LEU A 573 7.75 3.62 18.28
CA LEU A 573 9.11 3.41 18.81
C LEU A 573 9.07 2.82 20.22
N ALA A 574 8.11 3.26 21.03
CA ALA A 574 7.85 2.71 22.36
C ALA A 574 7.18 1.33 22.34
N GLY A 575 6.89 0.79 21.15
CA GLY A 575 6.31 -0.53 20.98
C GLY A 575 4.79 -0.58 21.10
N ILE A 576 4.09 0.58 21.09
CA ILE A 576 2.62 0.63 20.99
C ILE A 576 2.23 0.37 19.53
N GLY A 577 1.23 -0.48 19.31
CA GLY A 577 0.78 -0.85 17.98
C GLY A 577 -0.75 -0.83 17.80
N PRO A 578 -1.23 -0.89 16.54
CA PRO A 578 -2.64 -1.04 16.27
C PRO A 578 -3.19 -2.31 16.93
N GLY A 579 -4.39 -2.20 17.53
CA GLY A 579 -5.01 -3.29 18.28
C GLY A 579 -4.70 -3.29 19.79
N ASP A 580 -3.70 -2.56 20.24
CA ASP A 580 -3.44 -2.38 21.66
C ASP A 580 -4.57 -1.60 22.34
N VAL A 581 -4.79 -1.84 23.62
CA VAL A 581 -5.74 -1.10 24.44
C VAL A 581 -4.99 -0.35 25.52
N ILE A 582 -5.00 0.99 25.45
CA ILE A 582 -4.40 1.86 26.46
C ILE A 582 -5.34 1.91 27.66
N VAL A 583 -4.89 1.40 28.79
CA VAL A 583 -5.66 1.30 30.04
C VAL A 583 -5.37 2.47 30.98
N SER A 584 -4.11 2.95 30.99
CA SER A 584 -3.74 4.17 31.72
C SER A 584 -2.57 4.88 31.05
N ILE A 585 -2.44 6.19 31.31
CA ILE A 585 -1.35 7.06 30.87
C ILE A 585 -0.82 7.76 32.13
N ASP A 586 0.47 7.64 32.42
CA ASP A 586 1.13 8.14 33.64
C ASP A 586 0.34 7.80 34.93
N GLY A 587 -0.15 6.54 35.00
CA GLY A 587 -0.92 6.04 36.14
C GLY A 587 -2.36 6.52 36.20
N GLN A 588 -2.80 7.43 35.34
CA GLN A 588 -4.19 7.89 35.24
C GLN A 588 -5.01 6.96 34.37
N THR A 589 -6.09 6.41 34.90
CA THR A 589 -6.97 5.46 34.20
C THR A 589 -7.66 6.14 33.02
N VAL A 590 -7.62 5.49 31.86
CA VAL A 590 -8.29 5.92 30.63
C VAL A 590 -9.51 5.03 30.42
N LYS A 591 -10.72 5.60 30.42
CA LYS A 591 -11.98 4.88 30.14
C LYS A 591 -12.53 5.21 28.76
N THR A 592 -12.33 6.46 28.33
CA THR A 592 -12.84 7.02 27.08
C THR A 592 -11.74 7.75 26.33
N VAL A 593 -11.97 8.02 25.05
CA VAL A 593 -11.10 8.86 24.22
C VAL A 593 -10.93 10.26 24.84
N THR A 594 -11.99 10.83 25.42
CA THR A 594 -11.94 12.14 26.07
C THR A 594 -11.00 12.15 27.29
N ASP A 595 -10.96 11.05 28.07
CA ASP A 595 -10.02 10.92 29.18
C ASP A 595 -8.57 10.96 28.65
N ALA A 596 -8.30 10.14 27.61
CA ALA A 596 -6.98 10.10 26.99
C ALA A 596 -6.56 11.46 26.41
N GLU A 597 -7.46 12.14 25.70
CA GLU A 597 -7.22 13.48 25.14
C GLU A 597 -6.84 14.47 26.23
N THR A 598 -7.57 14.46 27.36
CA THR A 598 -7.32 15.34 28.50
C THR A 598 -5.93 15.10 29.09
N ILE A 599 -5.56 13.83 29.30
CA ILE A 599 -4.25 13.48 29.87
C ILE A 599 -3.13 13.83 28.89
N LEU A 600 -3.28 13.50 27.62
CA LEU A 600 -2.26 13.81 26.58
C LEU A 600 -2.08 15.33 26.39
N LYS A 601 -3.16 16.11 26.52
CA LYS A 601 -3.07 17.57 26.53
C LYS A 601 -2.26 18.08 27.71
N ALA A 602 -2.49 17.58 28.91
CA ALA A 602 -1.71 17.93 30.10
C ALA A 602 -0.22 17.55 29.94
N CYS A 603 0.09 16.41 29.32
CA CYS A 603 1.46 16.03 29.00
C CYS A 603 2.11 17.03 28.02
N ARG A 604 1.40 17.54 27.02
CA ARG A 604 1.91 18.58 26.11
C ARG A 604 2.23 19.91 26.82
N GLU A 605 1.47 20.26 27.83
CA GLU A 605 1.69 21.46 28.63
C GLU A 605 2.89 21.30 29.56
N THR A 606 3.03 20.15 30.23
CA THR A 606 4.08 19.89 31.23
C THR A 606 5.41 19.42 30.62
N ARG A 607 5.36 18.87 29.39
CA ARG A 607 6.50 18.36 28.61
C ARG A 607 7.43 17.44 29.40
N PRO A 608 6.93 16.37 30.00
CA PRO A 608 7.78 15.44 30.73
C PRO A 608 8.74 14.73 29.79
N ARG A 609 9.91 14.33 30.27
CA ARG A 609 10.91 13.62 29.47
C ARG A 609 10.34 12.34 28.85
N GLN A 610 9.49 11.64 29.58
CA GLN A 610 8.84 10.40 29.17
C GLN A 610 7.41 10.36 29.69
N VAL A 611 6.54 9.68 28.97
CA VAL A 611 5.14 9.39 29.33
C VAL A 611 4.95 7.89 29.32
N VAL A 612 4.44 7.32 30.42
CA VAL A 612 4.27 5.89 30.58
C VAL A 612 2.86 5.48 30.23
N PHE A 613 2.71 4.62 29.22
CA PHE A 613 1.46 4.01 28.81
C PHE A 613 1.37 2.59 29.37
N PHE A 614 0.32 2.27 30.10
CA PHE A 614 0.00 0.91 30.46
C PHE A 614 -0.98 0.36 29.44
N VAL A 615 -0.53 -0.64 28.70
CA VAL A 615 -1.18 -1.14 27.50
C VAL A 615 -1.52 -2.61 27.67
N ARG A 616 -2.74 -3.00 27.29
CA ARG A 616 -3.14 -4.40 27.15
C ARG A 616 -3.05 -4.82 25.68
N ARG A 617 -2.41 -5.95 25.44
CA ARG A 617 -2.21 -6.60 24.13
C ARG A 617 -2.71 -8.03 24.20
N GLY A 618 -3.96 -8.27 23.80
CA GLY A 618 -4.62 -9.55 24.03
C GLY A 618 -4.69 -9.87 25.52
N VAL A 619 -4.11 -11.00 25.93
CA VAL A 619 -4.05 -11.44 27.35
C VAL A 619 -2.89 -10.84 28.13
N ASN A 620 -1.93 -10.21 27.46
CA ASN A 620 -0.73 -9.65 28.09
C ASN A 620 -0.88 -8.16 28.35
N THR A 621 -0.11 -7.64 29.31
CA THR A 621 0.02 -6.21 29.59
C THR A 621 1.47 -5.78 29.47
N VAL A 622 1.70 -4.56 29.04
CA VAL A 622 3.03 -3.97 28.82
C VAL A 622 3.02 -2.53 29.30
N PHE A 623 4.10 -2.08 29.92
CA PHE A 623 4.39 -0.66 30.10
C PHE A 623 5.25 -0.19 28.93
N ALA A 624 4.78 0.83 28.22
CA ALA A 624 5.47 1.46 27.11
C ALA A 624 5.88 2.88 27.52
N GLU A 625 7.17 3.16 27.48
CA GLU A 625 7.70 4.51 27.75
C GLU A 625 7.84 5.26 26.43
N VAL A 626 7.04 6.30 26.26
CA VAL A 626 7.08 7.16 25.07
C VAL A 626 7.87 8.41 25.40
N GLU A 627 8.91 8.69 24.62
CA GLU A 627 9.76 9.87 24.73
C GLU A 627 9.49 10.82 23.54
N PRO A 628 8.45 11.66 23.59
CA PRO A 628 8.12 12.55 22.48
C PRO A 628 9.12 13.69 22.37
N ARG A 629 9.28 14.25 21.16
CA ARG A 629 9.93 15.55 20.99
C ARG A 629 8.87 16.63 21.16
N TRP A 630 9.06 17.46 22.18
CA TRP A 630 8.18 18.56 22.52
C TRP A 630 8.45 19.80 21.69
#